data_8afdfd5423cac3906f0b6e8ae349f087
#
_entry.id   8afdfd5423cac3906f0b6e8ae349f087
#
_cell.length_a   1.000
_cell.length_b   1.000
_cell.length_c   1.000
_cell.angle_alpha   90.00
_cell.angle_beta   90.00
_cell.angle_gamma   90.00
#
_symmetry.space_group_name_H-M   'P 1'
#
loop_
_entity.id
_entity.type
_entity.pdbx_description
1 polymer ?
#
loop_
_entity_poly.entity_id
_entity_poly.type
_entity_poly.pdbx_seq_one_letter_code
_entity_poly.pdbx_strand_id
1 'polypeptide(L)'
;MKIYDISQEVFSCAVYSGDPKPKKQTLYSTGAGDLYNLTSFAMCAHNGTHIDAPFHFLHNGKTVDQMDLSIFVGECYVTQREGDVTATDAEEILNKAAGAERILIAGKATVTAEAAEVDRGDV
;
A
#
# COMPACT_ATOMS: atom_id res chain seq x y z
N MET A 1 -14.34 -2.46 19.86
CA MET A 1 -13.85 -2.23 18.48
C MET A 1 -13.17 -3.51 18.03
N LYS A 2 -13.43 -3.98 16.81
CA LYS A 2 -12.75 -5.16 16.23
C LYS A 2 -11.75 -4.64 15.20
N ILE A 3 -10.50 -5.10 15.29
CA ILE A 3 -9.41 -4.71 14.39
C ILE A 3 -9.00 -5.93 13.58
N TYR A 4 -8.83 -5.76 12.30
CA TYR A 4 -8.29 -6.77 11.39
C TYR A 4 -6.96 -6.27 10.86
N ASP A 5 -5.90 -7.02 11.12
CA ASP A 5 -4.61 -6.79 10.49
C ASP A 5 -4.61 -7.44 9.10
N ILE A 6 -4.48 -6.61 8.08
CA ILE A 6 -4.39 -7.02 6.67
C ILE A 6 -3.01 -6.74 6.07
N SER A 7 -2.03 -6.40 6.92
CA SER A 7 -0.66 -6.14 6.47
C SER A 7 0.10 -7.43 6.16
N GLN A 8 1.06 -7.34 5.25
CA GLN A 8 1.99 -8.41 4.92
C GLN A 8 3.24 -8.32 5.78
N GLU A 9 3.79 -9.46 6.21
CA GLU A 9 5.07 -9.52 6.90
C GLU A 9 6.21 -9.14 5.94
N VAL A 10 7.00 -8.12 6.31
CA VAL A 10 7.95 -7.44 5.40
C VAL A 10 9.11 -8.32 4.92
N PHE A 11 9.55 -9.32 5.72
CA PHE A 11 10.70 -10.15 5.38
C PHE A 11 10.35 -11.44 4.66
N SER A 12 9.08 -11.84 4.67
CA SER A 12 8.58 -13.08 4.05
C SER A 12 7.59 -12.87 2.91
N CYS A 13 7.11 -11.64 2.71
CA CYS A 13 6.22 -11.32 1.59
C CYS A 13 6.92 -11.47 0.24
N ALA A 14 6.14 -11.59 -0.82
CA ALA A 14 6.65 -11.56 -2.19
C ALA A 14 7.31 -10.21 -2.48
N VAL A 15 8.48 -10.24 -3.08
CA VAL A 15 9.22 -9.05 -3.53
C VAL A 15 9.02 -8.90 -5.03
N TYR A 16 8.83 -7.66 -5.51
CA TYR A 16 8.69 -7.39 -6.93
C TYR A 16 9.94 -7.88 -7.68
N SER A 17 9.73 -8.42 -8.88
CA SER A 17 10.81 -8.99 -9.68
C SER A 17 11.85 -7.94 -10.06
N GLY A 18 13.09 -8.15 -9.65
CA GLY A 18 14.20 -7.21 -9.86
C GLY A 18 14.55 -6.37 -8.62
N ASP A 19 13.66 -6.25 -7.66
CA ASP A 19 13.95 -5.52 -6.43
C ASP A 19 14.82 -6.32 -5.45
N PRO A 20 15.69 -5.65 -4.67
CA PRO A 20 16.46 -6.31 -3.64
C PRO A 20 15.55 -6.81 -2.51
N LYS A 21 15.79 -8.06 -2.09
CA LYS A 21 15.08 -8.65 -0.96
C LYS A 21 15.38 -7.90 0.33
N PRO A 22 14.40 -7.75 1.23
CA PRO A 22 14.63 -7.16 2.54
C PRO A 22 15.64 -7.97 3.34
N LYS A 23 16.47 -7.27 4.08
CA LYS A 23 17.51 -7.86 4.94
C LYS A 23 17.39 -7.30 6.35
N LYS A 24 17.56 -8.15 7.36
CA LYS A 24 17.66 -7.75 8.75
C LYS A 24 18.96 -8.25 9.37
N GLN A 25 19.50 -7.49 10.32
CA GLN A 25 20.69 -7.82 11.07
C GLN A 25 20.44 -7.50 12.54
N THR A 26 20.61 -8.50 13.41
CA THR A 26 20.64 -8.26 14.86
C THR A 26 21.98 -7.65 15.21
N LEU A 27 21.95 -6.44 15.77
CA LEU A 27 23.15 -5.69 16.22
C LEU A 27 23.45 -6.00 17.67
N TYR A 28 22.44 -6.04 18.53
CA TYR A 28 22.52 -6.38 19.96
C TYR A 28 21.40 -7.34 20.33
N SER A 29 21.67 -8.21 21.31
CA SER A 29 20.69 -9.17 21.80
C SER A 29 20.85 -9.41 23.30
N THR A 30 19.77 -9.25 24.07
CA THR A 30 19.76 -9.59 25.50
C THR A 30 20.05 -11.06 25.74
N GLY A 31 19.71 -11.95 24.80
CA GLY A 31 20.08 -13.37 24.84
C GLY A 31 21.57 -13.63 24.67
N ALA A 32 22.33 -12.68 24.13
CA ALA A 32 23.79 -12.71 24.02
C ALA A 32 24.50 -11.93 25.15
N GLY A 33 23.76 -11.37 26.10
CA GLY A 33 24.28 -10.63 27.23
C GLY A 33 24.31 -9.10 27.04
N ASP A 34 23.76 -8.58 25.93
CA ASP A 34 23.65 -7.14 25.73
C ASP A 34 22.55 -6.53 26.61
N LEU A 35 22.59 -5.22 26.84
CA LEU A 35 21.61 -4.50 27.66
C LEU A 35 20.22 -4.40 27.00
N TYR A 36 20.14 -4.48 25.68
CA TYR A 36 18.89 -4.37 24.91
C TYR A 36 19.00 -5.14 23.59
N ASN A 37 17.86 -5.31 22.96
CA ASN A 37 17.79 -5.88 21.61
C ASN A 37 17.76 -4.75 20.58
N LEU A 38 18.58 -4.84 19.54
CA LEU A 38 18.61 -3.89 18.44
C LEU A 38 18.76 -4.62 17.12
N THR A 39 17.86 -4.32 16.20
CA THR A 39 17.88 -4.85 14.85
C THR A 39 17.94 -3.71 13.85
N SER A 40 18.84 -3.78 12.88
CA SER A 40 18.82 -2.96 11.68
C SER A 40 18.16 -3.71 10.52
N PHE A 41 17.57 -2.98 9.58
CA PHE A 41 17.06 -3.60 8.35
C PHE A 41 17.23 -2.66 7.16
N ALA A 42 17.26 -3.25 5.97
CA ALA A 42 17.24 -2.56 4.69
C ALA A 42 16.20 -3.22 3.79
N MET A 43 15.38 -2.42 3.12
CA MET A 43 14.37 -2.89 2.18
C MET A 43 14.04 -1.79 1.17
N CYS A 44 13.45 -2.17 0.04
CA CYS A 44 12.81 -1.22 -0.85
C CYS A 44 11.57 -0.61 -0.18
N ALA A 45 11.29 0.65 -0.48
CA ALA A 45 10.09 1.32 0.04
C ALA A 45 8.79 0.65 -0.42
N HIS A 46 8.80 0.04 -1.60
CA HIS A 46 7.68 -0.68 -2.20
C HIS A 46 7.68 -2.18 -1.88
N ASN A 47 7.97 -2.54 -0.64
CA ASN A 47 7.98 -3.93 -0.19
C ASN A 47 6.88 -4.19 0.84
N GLY A 48 6.17 -5.31 0.71
CA GLY A 48 5.06 -5.67 1.59
C GLY A 48 3.88 -4.70 1.50
N THR A 49 3.21 -4.44 2.61
CA THR A 49 2.13 -3.45 2.67
C THR A 49 2.72 -2.05 2.75
N HIS A 50 2.45 -1.23 1.74
CA HIS A 50 3.04 0.10 1.60
C HIS A 50 2.07 1.07 0.91
N ILE A 51 2.51 2.30 0.76
CA ILE A 51 1.80 3.39 0.09
C ILE A 51 2.63 3.84 -1.11
N ASP A 52 1.96 3.99 -2.26
CA ASP A 52 2.52 4.65 -3.44
C ASP A 52 2.10 6.11 -3.44
N ALA A 53 3.06 7.00 -3.24
CA ALA A 53 2.83 8.43 -3.43
C ALA A 53 2.92 8.79 -4.92
N PRO A 54 2.28 9.90 -5.37
CA PRO A 54 2.36 10.34 -6.76
C PRO A 54 3.79 10.44 -7.32
N PHE A 55 4.77 10.77 -6.48
CA PHE A 55 6.19 10.83 -6.86
C PHE A 55 6.74 9.49 -7.38
N HIS A 56 6.10 8.36 -7.06
CA HIS A 56 6.52 7.06 -7.58
C HIS A 56 6.53 7.00 -9.12
N PHE A 57 5.56 7.62 -9.75
CA PHE A 57 5.43 7.64 -11.21
C PHE A 57 5.56 9.03 -11.85
N LEU A 58 5.36 10.10 -11.08
CA LEU A 58 5.33 11.47 -11.58
C LEU A 58 6.54 12.24 -11.07
N HIS A 59 7.40 12.73 -11.98
CA HIS A 59 8.62 13.45 -11.65
C HIS A 59 8.41 14.61 -10.65
N ASN A 60 7.31 15.34 -10.76
CA ASN A 60 6.94 16.44 -9.88
C ASN A 60 5.79 16.07 -8.92
N GLY A 61 5.51 14.79 -8.74
CA GLY A 61 4.47 14.31 -7.83
C GLY A 61 4.83 14.57 -6.37
N LYS A 62 3.82 14.63 -5.52
CA LYS A 62 4.03 14.72 -4.06
C LYS A 62 4.66 13.44 -3.53
N THR A 63 5.61 13.60 -2.61
CA THR A 63 6.12 12.51 -1.77
C THR A 63 5.15 12.19 -0.63
N VAL A 64 5.31 11.04 0.03
CA VAL A 64 4.36 10.59 1.07
C VAL A 64 4.26 11.55 2.26
N ASP A 65 5.36 12.23 2.60
CA ASP A 65 5.42 13.25 3.66
C ASP A 65 4.69 14.56 3.30
N GLN A 66 4.36 14.75 2.04
CA GLN A 66 3.59 15.90 1.53
C GLN A 66 2.10 15.59 1.33
N MET A 67 1.68 14.35 1.58
CA MET A 67 0.30 13.93 1.47
C MET A 67 -0.47 14.17 2.76
N ASP A 68 -1.76 14.53 2.63
CA ASP A 68 -2.63 14.68 3.80
C ASP A 68 -2.93 13.31 4.42
N LEU A 69 -2.78 13.21 5.74
CA LEU A 69 -3.04 11.97 6.48
C LEU A 69 -4.50 11.52 6.40
N SER A 70 -5.43 12.43 6.17
CA SER A 70 -6.86 12.12 6.00
C SER A 70 -7.12 11.19 4.81
N ILE A 71 -6.23 11.16 3.82
CA ILE A 71 -6.32 10.24 2.68
C ILE A 71 -6.25 8.78 3.14
N PHE A 72 -5.47 8.50 4.20
CA PHE A 72 -5.16 7.14 4.67
C PHE A 72 -6.08 6.65 5.78
N VAL A 73 -6.88 7.53 6.39
CA VAL A 73 -7.71 7.20 7.56
C VAL A 73 -9.13 7.65 7.32
N GLY A 74 -10.09 6.76 7.50
CA GLY A 74 -11.50 7.06 7.39
C GLY A 74 -12.33 5.87 6.90
N GLU A 75 -13.61 6.12 6.69
CA GLU A 75 -14.52 5.13 6.11
C GLU A 75 -14.15 4.82 4.67
N CYS A 76 -14.39 3.60 4.22
CA CYS A 76 -14.15 3.18 2.85
C CYS A 76 -15.28 2.30 2.33
N TYR A 77 -15.48 2.34 1.02
CA TYR A 77 -16.28 1.35 0.31
C TYR A 77 -15.41 0.12 0.02
N VAL A 78 -15.87 -1.06 0.41
CA VAL A 78 -15.14 -2.31 0.18
C VAL A 78 -15.79 -3.05 -0.99
N THR A 79 -14.99 -3.43 -1.98
CA THR A 79 -15.42 -4.28 -3.10
C THR A 79 -14.45 -5.44 -3.27
N GLN A 80 -14.89 -6.50 -3.95
CA GLN A 80 -14.05 -7.66 -4.25
C GLN A 80 -13.82 -7.76 -5.75
N ARG A 81 -12.55 -7.99 -6.14
CA ARG A 81 -12.15 -8.21 -7.52
C ARG A 81 -10.99 -9.22 -7.58
N GLU A 82 -10.91 -9.90 -8.72
CA GLU A 82 -9.80 -10.79 -9.07
C GLU A 82 -9.28 -10.39 -10.46
N GLY A 83 -7.97 -10.44 -10.66
CA GLY A 83 -7.34 -10.06 -11.92
C GLY A 83 -7.23 -8.54 -12.12
N ASP A 84 -7.16 -8.11 -13.37
CA ASP A 84 -6.97 -6.70 -13.70
C ASP A 84 -8.26 -5.90 -13.50
N VAL A 85 -8.13 -4.78 -12.80
CA VAL A 85 -9.18 -3.77 -12.66
C VAL A 85 -8.99 -2.77 -13.80
N THR A 86 -9.87 -2.84 -14.78
CA THR A 86 -9.86 -1.96 -15.96
C THR A 86 -10.52 -0.61 -15.66
N ALA A 87 -10.41 0.35 -16.59
CA ALA A 87 -11.11 1.64 -16.49
C ALA A 87 -12.63 1.45 -16.33
N THR A 88 -13.23 0.52 -17.08
CA THR A 88 -14.66 0.21 -16.96
C THR A 88 -15.02 -0.34 -15.57
N ASP A 89 -14.17 -1.22 -15.01
CA ASP A 89 -14.36 -1.71 -13.63
C ASP A 89 -14.25 -0.58 -12.63
N ALA A 90 -13.30 0.34 -12.81
CA ALA A 90 -13.12 1.49 -11.95
C ALA A 90 -14.37 2.41 -11.96
N GLU A 91 -14.91 2.72 -13.13
CA GLU A 91 -16.18 3.48 -13.26
C GLU A 91 -17.33 2.79 -12.54
N GLU A 92 -17.49 1.47 -12.72
CA GLU A 92 -18.52 0.68 -12.04
C GLU A 92 -18.36 0.73 -10.52
N ILE A 93 -17.11 0.59 -10.02
CA ILE A 93 -16.79 0.63 -8.59
C ILE A 93 -17.12 2.03 -8.03
N LEU A 94 -16.71 3.09 -8.72
CA LEU A 94 -16.95 4.47 -8.30
C LEU A 94 -18.45 4.79 -8.22
N ASN A 95 -19.23 4.35 -9.21
CA ASN A 95 -20.68 4.50 -9.22
C ASN A 95 -21.34 3.79 -8.03
N LYS A 96 -20.89 2.57 -7.69
CA LYS A 96 -21.39 1.81 -6.55
C LYS A 96 -20.93 2.37 -5.20
N ALA A 97 -19.77 3.00 -5.17
CA ALA A 97 -19.20 3.60 -3.97
C ALA A 97 -19.97 4.86 -3.51
N ALA A 98 -20.85 5.40 -4.36
CA ALA A 98 -21.76 6.48 -4.02
C ALA A 98 -21.09 7.70 -3.34
N GLY A 99 -19.92 8.09 -3.83
CA GLY A 99 -19.15 9.23 -3.30
C GLY A 99 -18.24 8.90 -2.10
N ALA A 100 -18.05 7.62 -1.78
CA ALA A 100 -17.05 7.24 -0.78
C ALA A 100 -15.64 7.75 -1.19
N GLU A 101 -14.96 8.42 -0.26
CA GLU A 101 -13.63 9.01 -0.51
C GLU A 101 -12.53 7.95 -0.67
N ARG A 102 -12.75 6.75 -0.15
CA ARG A 102 -11.78 5.65 -0.15
C ARG A 102 -12.43 4.37 -0.64
N ILE A 103 -11.68 3.63 -1.43
CA ILE A 103 -12.10 2.32 -1.93
C ILE A 103 -11.05 1.30 -1.54
N LEU A 104 -11.50 0.21 -0.92
CA LEU A 104 -10.68 -0.96 -0.64
C LEU A 104 -11.10 -2.09 -1.58
N ILE A 105 -10.18 -2.55 -2.41
CA ILE A 105 -10.38 -3.68 -3.31
C ILE A 105 -9.79 -4.93 -2.65
N ALA A 106 -10.67 -5.82 -2.20
CA ALA A 106 -10.29 -7.11 -1.63
C ALA A 106 -10.14 -8.15 -2.74
N GLY A 107 -9.12 -9.02 -2.63
CA GLY A 107 -8.84 -10.09 -3.60
C GLY A 107 -7.45 -9.93 -4.22
N LYS A 108 -7.16 -10.76 -5.24
CA LYS A 108 -5.93 -10.70 -6.03
C LYS A 108 -6.17 -9.82 -7.26
N ALA A 109 -6.23 -8.52 -7.05
CA ALA A 109 -6.51 -7.55 -8.09
C ALA A 109 -5.29 -6.66 -8.37
N THR A 110 -5.12 -6.28 -9.62
CA THR A 110 -4.15 -5.28 -10.08
C THR A 110 -4.90 -4.13 -10.73
N VAL A 111 -4.71 -2.92 -10.25
CA VAL A 111 -5.30 -1.72 -10.86
C VAL A 111 -4.46 -1.34 -12.08
N THR A 112 -5.07 -1.28 -13.26
CA THR A 112 -4.37 -0.87 -14.49
C THR A 112 -4.11 0.64 -14.49
N ALA A 113 -3.18 1.11 -15.33
CA ALA A 113 -2.88 2.53 -15.44
C ALA A 113 -4.12 3.34 -15.84
N GLU A 114 -4.88 2.85 -16.81
CA GLU A 114 -6.12 3.48 -17.28
C GLU A 114 -7.19 3.55 -16.17
N ALA A 115 -7.27 2.51 -15.33
CA ALA A 115 -8.21 2.50 -14.19
C ALA A 115 -7.80 3.50 -13.10
N ALA A 116 -6.51 3.70 -12.90
CA ALA A 116 -5.98 4.68 -11.96
C ALA A 116 -6.23 6.13 -12.38
N GLU A 117 -6.41 6.37 -13.68
CA GLU A 117 -6.70 7.68 -14.28
C GLU A 117 -8.19 8.02 -14.33
N VAL A 118 -9.07 7.10 -13.97
CA VAL A 118 -10.53 7.37 -13.94
C VAL A 118 -10.82 8.49 -12.95
N ASP A 119 -11.18 9.64 -13.50
CA ASP A 119 -11.43 10.85 -12.73
C ASP A 119 -12.74 10.75 -11.94
N ARG A 120 -12.69 11.17 -10.69
CA ARG A 120 -13.88 11.29 -9.82
C ARG A 120 -14.63 12.61 -10.00
N GLY A 121 -14.17 13.47 -10.91
CA GLY A 121 -14.51 14.88 -10.92
C GLY A 121 -13.78 15.62 -9.80
N ASP A 122 -13.55 16.89 -9.99
CA ASP A 122 -12.80 17.73 -9.05
C ASP A 122 -13.32 17.56 -7.61
N VAL A 123 -12.49 16.96 -6.76
CA VAL A 123 -12.62 16.97 -5.31
C VAL A 123 -11.58 17.89 -4.72
#